data_a1cde9ded8c4c0330d25b4b29fbf97f6
#
_entry.id   a1cde9ded8c4c0330d25b4b29fbf97f6
#
_cell.length_a   1.000
_cell.length_b   1.000
_cell.length_c   1.000
_cell.angle_alpha   90.00
_cell.angle_beta   90.00
_cell.angle_gamma   90.00
#
_symmetry.space_group_name_H-M   'P 1'
#
loop_
_entity.id
_entity.type
_entity.pdbx_description
1 polymer ?
#
loop_
_entity_poly.entity_id
_entity_poly.type
_entity_poly.pdbx_seq_one_letter_code
_entity_poly.pdbx_strand_id
1 'polypeptide(L)' 'MKLSVSEKIRLILNRKNMTVGALAEATGQTRQNLSNKLSRSNFTEKDIEEIAAALGCEVEINFKFPDGTEI' A
#
# COMPACT_ATOMS: atom_id res chain seq x y z
N MET A 1 16.87 -6.12 4.47
CA MET A 1 15.70 -5.67 5.25
C MET A 1 14.50 -5.50 4.34
N LYS A 2 13.38 -6.08 4.74
CA LYS A 2 12.15 -5.96 3.98
C LYS A 2 11.28 -4.86 4.57
N LEU A 3 10.74 -4.04 3.70
CA LEU A 3 9.75 -3.04 4.10
C LEU A 3 8.37 -3.69 4.17
N SER A 4 7.58 -3.34 5.17
CA SER A 4 6.19 -3.74 5.24
C SER A 4 5.38 -2.98 4.18
N VAL A 5 4.16 -3.42 3.91
CA VAL A 5 3.27 -2.71 2.98
C VAL A 5 3.05 -1.28 3.47
N SER A 6 2.84 -1.08 4.78
CA SER A 6 2.67 0.26 5.35
C SER A 6 3.89 1.14 5.11
N GLU A 7 5.08 0.61 5.33
CA GLU A 7 6.32 1.36 5.12
C GLU A 7 6.49 1.74 3.66
N LYS A 8 6.16 0.84 2.74
CA LYS A 8 6.22 1.12 1.30
C LYS A 8 5.25 2.23 0.90
N ILE A 9 4.03 2.17 1.41
CA ILE A 9 3.02 3.20 1.13
C ILE A 9 3.48 4.55 1.66
N ARG A 10 3.97 4.60 2.89
CA ARG A 10 4.46 5.86 3.48
C ARG A 10 5.64 6.43 2.69
N LEU A 11 6.53 5.57 2.22
CA LEU A 11 7.66 6.00 1.40
C LEU A 11 7.18 6.62 0.08
N ILE A 12 6.20 6.01 -0.57
CA ILE A 12 5.63 6.53 -1.80
C ILE A 12 4.93 7.87 -1.57
N LEU A 13 4.15 7.97 -0.49
CA LEU A 13 3.49 9.23 -0.13
C LEU A 13 4.51 10.34 0.06
N ASN A 14 5.60 10.04 0.75
CA ASN A 14 6.66 11.00 0.97
C ASN A 14 7.29 11.47 -0.35
N ARG A 15 7.56 10.56 -1.26
CA ARG A 15 8.12 10.89 -2.57
C ARG A 15 7.19 11.75 -3.40
N LYS A 16 5.89 11.56 -3.26
CA LYS A 16 4.88 12.31 -4.01
C LYS A 16 4.42 13.58 -3.30
N ASN A 17 4.94 13.86 -2.12
CA ASN A 17 4.46 14.96 -1.27
C ASN A 17 2.95 14.87 -1.04
N MET A 18 2.47 13.67 -0.82
CA MET A 18 1.05 13.38 -0.66
C MET A 18 0.76 13.01 0.79
N THR A 19 -0.37 13.47 1.31
CA THR A 19 -0.76 13.17 2.69
C THR A 19 -1.60 11.89 2.76
N VAL A 20 -1.68 11.31 3.95
CA VAL A 20 -2.56 10.17 4.22
C VAL A 20 -4.01 10.56 3.92
N GLY A 21 -4.41 11.79 4.28
CA GLY A 21 -5.75 12.29 4.01
C GLY A 21 -6.08 12.35 2.52
N ALA A 22 -5.13 12.79 1.71
CA ALA A 22 -5.30 12.85 0.26
C ALA A 22 -5.45 11.43 -0.34
N LEU A 23 -4.65 10.48 0.13
CA LEU A 23 -4.77 9.10 -0.33
C LEU A 23 -6.10 8.48 0.10
N ALA A 24 -6.54 8.75 1.33
CA ALA A 24 -7.84 8.27 1.82
C ALA A 24 -8.97 8.79 0.94
N GLU A 25 -8.94 10.08 0.60
CA GLU A 25 -9.94 10.68 -0.29
C GLU A 25 -9.94 10.01 -1.66
N ALA A 26 -8.75 9.78 -2.23
CA ALA A 26 -8.61 9.15 -3.53
C ALA A 26 -9.11 7.70 -3.55
N THR A 27 -9.11 7.03 -2.41
CA THR A 27 -9.58 5.65 -2.29
C THR A 27 -10.99 5.54 -1.68
N GLY A 28 -11.67 6.67 -1.50
CA GLY A 28 -13.05 6.68 -1.04
C GLY A 28 -13.24 6.26 0.42
N GLN A 29 -12.25 6.51 1.25
CA GLN A 29 -12.34 6.16 2.68
C GLN A 29 -11.95 7.35 3.55
N THR A 30 -12.21 7.28 4.84
CA THR A 30 -11.82 8.33 5.76
C THR A 30 -10.33 8.25 6.07
N ARG A 31 -9.75 9.40 6.41
CA ARG A 31 -8.35 9.46 6.85
C ARG A 31 -8.12 8.55 8.05
N GLN A 32 -9.06 8.53 8.99
CA GLN A 32 -8.96 7.69 10.18
C GLN A 32 -8.92 6.20 9.82
N ASN A 33 -9.76 5.77 8.88
CA ASN A 33 -9.79 4.40 8.43
C ASN A 33 -8.46 3.97 7.80
N LEU A 34 -7.93 4.80 6.90
CA LEU A 34 -6.64 4.52 6.26
C LEU A 34 -5.50 4.56 7.28
N SER A 35 -5.51 5.52 8.18
CA SER A 35 -4.51 5.64 9.24
C SER A 35 -4.48 4.38 10.11
N ASN A 36 -5.64 3.83 10.44
CA ASN A 36 -5.73 2.59 11.21
C ASN A 36 -5.15 1.41 10.43
N LYS A 37 -5.45 1.30 9.15
CA LYS A 37 -4.89 0.25 8.30
C LYS A 37 -3.36 0.33 8.23
N LEU A 38 -2.84 1.54 8.10
CA LEU A 38 -1.39 1.76 8.07
C LEU A 38 -0.75 1.39 9.39
N SER A 39 -1.35 1.78 10.52
CA SER A 39 -0.80 1.47 11.84
C SER A 39 -0.76 -0.02 12.13
N ARG A 40 -1.76 -0.75 11.67
CA ARG A 40 -1.88 -2.19 11.92
C ARG A 40 -1.28 -3.05 10.82
N SER A 41 -0.87 -2.44 9.71
CA SER A 41 -0.48 -3.16 8.50
C SER A 41 -1.55 -4.17 8.07
N ASN A 42 -2.79 -3.76 8.18
CA ASN A 42 -3.94 -4.64 7.94
C ASN A 42 -4.63 -4.26 6.62
N PHE A 43 -4.10 -4.80 5.53
CA PHE A 43 -4.61 -4.54 4.18
C PHE A 43 -5.09 -5.81 3.53
N THR A 44 -6.25 -5.74 2.87
CA THR A 44 -6.68 -6.80 1.98
C THR A 44 -5.99 -6.60 0.63
N GLU A 45 -6.02 -7.63 -0.21
CA GLU A 45 -5.49 -7.50 -1.57
C GLU A 45 -6.20 -6.38 -2.33
N LYS A 46 -7.51 -6.27 -2.14
CA LYS A 46 -8.30 -5.20 -2.74
C LYS A 46 -7.83 -3.82 -2.28
N ASP A 47 -7.57 -3.66 -0.98
CA ASP A 47 -7.03 -2.41 -0.45
C ASP A 47 -5.72 -2.03 -1.15
N ILE A 48 -4.82 -3.00 -1.28
CA ILE A 48 -3.50 -2.79 -1.88
C ILE A 48 -3.66 -2.36 -3.34
N GLU A 49 -4.53 -3.02 -4.09
CA GLU A 49 -4.79 -2.68 -5.50
C GLU A 49 -5.38 -1.29 -5.65
N GLU A 50 -6.33 -0.92 -4.81
CA GLU A 50 -6.95 0.41 -4.84
C GLU A 50 -5.94 1.50 -4.50
N ILE A 51 -5.10 1.26 -3.50
CA ILE A 51 -4.05 2.20 -3.11
C ILE A 51 -3.03 2.36 -4.24
N ALA A 52 -2.61 1.25 -4.85
CA ALA A 52 -1.66 1.30 -5.96
C ALA A 52 -2.23 2.11 -7.13
N ALA A 53 -3.48 1.89 -7.48
CA ALA A 53 -4.15 2.63 -8.55
C ALA A 53 -4.18 4.13 -8.23
N ALA A 54 -4.51 4.50 -7.00
CA ALA A 54 -4.55 5.90 -6.57
C ALA A 54 -3.17 6.54 -6.59
N LEU A 55 -2.11 5.77 -6.39
CA LEU A 55 -0.74 6.26 -6.42
C LEU A 55 -0.12 6.20 -7.83
N GLY A 56 -0.85 5.72 -8.82
CA GLY A 56 -0.36 5.61 -10.19
C GLY A 56 0.65 4.49 -10.38
N CYS A 57 0.61 3.46 -9.54
CA CYS A 57 1.52 2.32 -9.62
C CYS A 57 0.77 1.04 -9.94
N GLU A 58 1.53 0.03 -10.34
CA GLU A 58 1.05 -1.34 -10.41
C GLU A 58 1.60 -2.09 -9.21
N VAL A 59 0.84 -3.05 -8.71
CA VAL A 59 1.29 -3.89 -7.61
C VAL A 59 1.33 -5.34 -8.06
N GLU A 60 2.38 -6.05 -7.67
CA GLU A 60 2.50 -7.48 -7.91
C GLU A 60 2.71 -8.18 -6.58
N ILE A 61 2.01 -9.28 -6.38
CA ILE A 61 2.15 -10.10 -5.19
C ILE A 61 2.64 -11.47 -5.66
N ASN A 62 3.87 -11.79 -5.31
CA ASN A 62 4.52 -13.01 -5.76
C ASN A 62 4.96 -13.86 -4.58
N PHE A 63 4.77 -15.17 -4.73
CA PHE A 63 5.32 -16.14 -3.80
C PHE A 63 6.60 -16.72 -4.41
N LYS A 64 7.69 -16.59 -3.68
CA LYS A 64 8.99 -17.10 -4.12
C LYS A 64 9.29 -18.43 -3.46
N PHE A 65 9.67 -19.39 -4.26
CA PHE A 65 10.03 -20.73 -3.79
C PHE A 65 11.55 -20.87 -3.68
N PRO A 66 12.02 -21.80 -2.82
CA PRO A 66 13.47 -22.00 -2.65
C PRO A 66 14.22 -22.37 -3.93
N ASP A 67 13.52 -22.95 -4.91
CA ASP A 67 14.12 -23.32 -6.20
C ASP A 67 14.24 -22.15 -7.18
N GLY A 68 13.82 -20.96 -6.78
CA GLY A 68 13.89 -19.75 -7.60
C GLY A 68 12.66 -19.46 -8.44
N THR A 69 11.66 -20.32 -8.40
CA THR A 69 10.41 -20.06 -9.13
C THR A 69 9.51 -19.10 -8.34
N GLU A 70 8.62 -18.44 -9.05
CA GLU A 70 7.65 -17.49 -8.47
C GLU A 70 6.27 -17.71 -9.07
N ILE A 71 5.28 -17.54 -8.22
CA ILE A 71 3.88 -17.53 -8.64
C ILE A 71 3.21 -16.30 -8.09
#